data_46235838bf62eaa8ea35589534c49113
#
_entry.id   46235838bf62eaa8ea35589534c49113
#
_cell.length_a   1.000
_cell.length_b   1.000
_cell.length_c   1.000
_cell.angle_alpha   90.00
_cell.angle_beta   90.00
_cell.angle_gamma   90.00
#
_symmetry.space_group_name_H-M   'P 1'
#
loop_
_entity.id
_entity.type
_entity.pdbx_description
1 polymer ?
#
loop_
_entity_poly.entity_id
_entity_poly.type
_entity_poly.pdbx_seq_one_letter_code
_entity_poly.pdbx_strand_id
1 'polypeptide(L)'
;LKYIVDQKALSMQQIQHVYSHKLPLFQWTAIDVNSRFRLLAYSYERTWTNGLTWFLWVLSWLRSHGVTAHIIFTVDHGEEFGGKSWLKIFELKKLLSEFGCTFIQNRPKHPEENPHIERSHRTDDDEFYIPRILSINSPKEFFFEAMNYLYYYNVVRRHSSLGRQSPFAHLAKTAPDLDDKIRFVPPIFLDYLAVQLGDWSGYHLLASYHQNFITQVFC
;
A
#
# COMPACT_ATOMS: atom_id res chain seq x y z
N LEU A 1 -7.46 0.59 -3.13
CA LEU A 1 -6.75 0.29 -4.39
C LEU A 1 -7.12 1.33 -5.46
N LYS A 2 -6.14 1.78 -6.25
CA LYS A 2 -6.34 2.71 -7.37
C LYS A 2 -5.96 2.03 -8.69
N TYR A 3 -6.82 2.16 -9.68
CA TYR A 3 -6.50 1.85 -11.07
C TYR A 3 -5.83 3.07 -11.70
N ILE A 4 -4.56 2.94 -12.11
CA ILE A 4 -3.75 4.07 -12.58
C ILE A 4 -4.27 4.58 -13.93
N VAL A 5 -4.61 3.69 -14.85
CA VAL A 5 -5.10 4.02 -16.21
C VAL A 5 -6.60 4.35 -16.24
N ASP A 6 -7.07 5.14 -15.27
CA ASP A 6 -8.45 5.61 -15.23
C ASP A 6 -8.66 6.77 -16.20
N GLN A 7 -9.57 6.58 -17.17
CA GLN A 7 -9.94 7.59 -18.17
C GLN A 7 -10.55 8.87 -17.59
N LYS A 8 -10.97 8.85 -16.32
CA LYS A 8 -11.43 10.04 -15.63
C LYS A 8 -10.29 10.96 -15.16
N ALA A 9 -9.11 10.39 -15.01
CA ALA A 9 -7.92 11.10 -14.53
C ALA A 9 -6.91 11.33 -15.64
N LEU A 10 -6.59 10.31 -16.43
CA LEU A 10 -5.56 10.37 -17.48
C LEU A 10 -6.14 10.51 -18.89
N SER A 11 -5.43 11.25 -19.74
CA SER A 11 -5.73 11.33 -21.16
C SER A 11 -5.43 10.01 -21.87
N MET A 12 -6.02 9.81 -23.07
CA MET A 12 -5.75 8.62 -23.88
C MET A 12 -4.27 8.46 -24.23
N GLN A 13 -3.56 9.57 -24.46
CA GLN A 13 -2.11 9.55 -24.72
C GLN A 13 -1.34 9.01 -23.49
N GLN A 14 -1.68 9.45 -22.29
CA GLN A 14 -1.06 8.96 -21.05
C GLN A 14 -1.35 7.49 -20.83
N ILE A 15 -2.58 7.04 -21.05
CA ILE A 15 -2.98 5.63 -20.94
C ILE A 15 -2.18 4.75 -21.92
N GLN A 16 -2.09 5.17 -23.21
CA GLN A 16 -1.30 4.45 -24.21
C GLN A 16 0.18 4.39 -23.82
N HIS A 17 0.72 5.47 -23.26
CA HIS A 17 2.09 5.52 -22.78
C HIS A 17 2.34 4.50 -21.66
N VAL A 18 1.43 4.40 -20.68
CA VAL A 18 1.53 3.41 -19.61
C VAL A 18 1.62 1.99 -20.15
N TYR A 19 0.75 1.62 -21.09
CA TYR A 19 0.77 0.29 -21.71
C TYR A 19 2.01 0.03 -22.56
N SER A 20 2.42 0.98 -23.40
CA SER A 20 3.57 0.82 -24.29
C SER A 20 4.90 0.66 -23.55
N HIS A 21 5.03 1.29 -22.38
CA HIS A 21 6.23 1.21 -21.54
C HIS A 21 6.10 0.19 -20.40
N LYS A 22 5.02 -0.62 -20.39
CA LYS A 22 4.77 -1.65 -19.39
C LYS A 22 4.88 -1.12 -17.97
N LEU A 23 4.31 0.06 -17.72
CA LEU A 23 4.27 0.63 -16.37
C LEU A 23 3.19 -0.08 -15.55
N PRO A 24 3.27 -0.06 -14.21
CA PRO A 24 2.26 -0.68 -13.35
C PRO A 24 0.86 -0.14 -13.61
N LEU A 25 -0.15 -1.01 -13.44
CA LEU A 25 -1.56 -0.65 -13.69
C LEU A 25 -2.33 -0.34 -12.40
N PHE A 26 -1.89 -0.87 -11.28
CA PHE A 26 -2.56 -0.71 -9.99
C PHE A 26 -1.61 -0.12 -8.93
N GLN A 27 -2.12 0.84 -8.16
CA GLN A 27 -1.48 1.36 -6.96
C GLN A 27 -2.23 0.87 -5.74
N TRP A 28 -1.50 0.30 -4.80
CA TRP A 28 -1.96 -0.11 -3.48
C TRP A 28 -1.52 0.94 -2.47
N THR A 29 -2.45 1.40 -1.64
CA THR A 29 -2.19 2.47 -0.68
C THR A 29 -2.67 2.03 0.70
N ALA A 30 -1.78 2.04 1.68
CA ALA A 30 -2.14 2.07 3.08
C ALA A 30 -1.84 3.49 3.62
N ILE A 31 -2.77 4.06 4.35
CA ILE A 31 -2.65 5.40 4.92
C ILE A 31 -3.09 5.36 6.39
N ASP A 32 -2.24 5.87 7.27
CA ASP A 32 -2.63 6.07 8.66
C ASP A 32 -3.61 7.24 8.77
N VAL A 33 -4.76 6.96 9.39
CA VAL A 33 -5.86 7.93 9.49
C VAL A 33 -5.47 9.16 10.31
N ASN A 34 -4.57 9.03 11.27
CA ASN A 34 -4.16 10.13 12.14
C ASN A 34 -3.05 10.99 11.51
N SER A 35 -1.93 10.36 11.17
CA SER A 35 -0.75 11.09 10.66
C SER A 35 -0.78 11.32 9.15
N ARG A 36 -1.65 10.65 8.40
CA ARG A 36 -1.63 10.61 6.92
C ARG A 36 -0.35 9.99 6.35
N PHE A 37 0.49 9.40 7.18
CA PHE A 37 1.65 8.64 6.71
C PHE A 37 1.18 7.47 5.86
N ARG A 38 1.82 7.27 4.72
CA ARG A 38 1.36 6.26 3.79
C ARG A 38 2.47 5.36 3.28
N LEU A 39 2.07 4.15 2.92
CA LEU A 39 2.87 3.17 2.23
C LEU A 39 2.25 2.93 0.86
N LEU A 40 3.09 2.69 -0.15
CA LEU A 40 2.65 2.41 -1.51
C LEU A 40 3.21 1.09 -2.01
N ALA A 41 2.42 0.40 -2.81
CA ALA A 41 2.89 -0.68 -3.67
C ALA A 41 2.23 -0.57 -5.04
N TYR A 42 2.79 -1.30 -6.00
CA TYR A 42 2.33 -1.31 -7.38
C TYR A 42 2.23 -2.74 -7.90
N SER A 43 1.34 -2.96 -8.87
CA SER A 43 1.19 -4.25 -9.54
C SER A 43 0.66 -4.10 -10.95
N TYR A 44 0.84 -5.14 -11.78
CA TYR A 44 0.14 -5.29 -13.07
C TYR A 44 -1.23 -5.92 -12.87
N GLU A 45 -1.40 -6.73 -11.83
CA GLU A 45 -2.61 -7.47 -11.59
C GLU A 45 -3.25 -7.12 -10.24
N ARG A 46 -4.58 -7.22 -10.21
CA ARG A 46 -5.39 -7.08 -9.02
C ARG A 46 -5.83 -8.44 -8.55
N THR A 47 -4.98 -9.13 -7.79
CA THR A 47 -5.23 -10.49 -7.32
C THR A 47 -5.36 -10.56 -5.80
N TRP A 48 -5.99 -11.62 -5.31
CA TRP A 48 -6.03 -11.97 -3.88
C TRP A 48 -4.63 -12.16 -3.31
N THR A 49 -3.74 -12.81 -4.06
CA THR A 49 -2.35 -13.03 -3.64
C THR A 49 -1.63 -11.71 -3.43
N ASN A 50 -1.79 -10.75 -4.36
CA ASN A 50 -1.22 -9.41 -4.20
C ASN A 50 -1.80 -8.70 -2.98
N GLY A 51 -3.11 -8.85 -2.71
CA GLY A 51 -3.76 -8.29 -1.51
C GLY A 51 -3.19 -8.85 -0.22
N LEU A 52 -3.01 -10.16 -0.14
CA LEU A 52 -2.40 -10.82 1.02
C LEU A 52 -0.95 -10.39 1.21
N THR A 53 -0.16 -10.40 0.13
CA THR A 53 1.24 -9.95 0.12
C THR A 53 1.35 -8.50 0.60
N TRP A 54 0.42 -7.65 0.17
CA TRP A 54 0.36 -6.26 0.59
C TRP A 54 0.17 -6.10 2.10
N PHE A 55 -0.79 -6.82 2.70
CA PHE A 55 -0.98 -6.78 4.17
C PHE A 55 0.26 -7.24 4.91
N LEU A 56 0.86 -8.36 4.50
CA LEU A 56 2.05 -8.91 5.15
C LEU A 56 3.23 -7.93 5.05
N TRP A 57 3.43 -7.29 3.90
CA TRP A 57 4.48 -6.30 3.74
C TRP A 57 4.26 -5.06 4.62
N VAL A 58 3.03 -4.51 4.62
CA VAL A 58 2.67 -3.37 5.49
C VAL A 58 2.95 -3.69 6.95
N LEU A 59 2.51 -4.87 7.41
CA LEU A 59 2.75 -5.31 8.79
C LEU A 59 4.23 -5.46 9.09
N SER A 60 4.98 -6.13 8.21
CA SER A 60 6.42 -6.32 8.39
C SER A 60 7.14 -4.98 8.50
N TRP A 61 6.82 -4.02 7.62
CA TRP A 61 7.42 -2.68 7.68
C TRP A 61 7.09 -1.96 8.98
N LEU A 62 5.82 -1.93 9.38
CA LEU A 62 5.40 -1.25 10.59
C LEU A 62 6.00 -1.88 11.85
N ARG A 63 5.99 -3.22 11.95
CA ARG A 63 6.54 -3.94 13.11
C ARG A 63 8.06 -3.80 13.23
N SER A 64 8.78 -3.84 12.11
CA SER A 64 10.25 -3.66 12.10
C SER A 64 10.70 -2.24 12.50
N HIS A 65 9.80 -1.26 12.44
CA HIS A 65 10.09 0.13 12.83
C HIS A 65 9.42 0.54 14.16
N GLY A 66 9.05 -0.43 14.99
CA GLY A 66 8.60 -0.15 16.37
C GLY A 66 7.11 0.09 16.54
N VAL A 67 6.27 -0.10 15.52
CA VAL A 67 4.81 -0.04 15.68
C VAL A 67 4.33 -1.30 16.39
N THR A 68 4.19 -1.26 17.72
CA THR A 68 3.73 -2.39 18.55
C THR A 68 2.23 -2.34 18.83
N ALA A 69 1.59 -1.19 18.64
CA ALA A 69 0.17 -1.00 18.88
C ALA A 69 -0.71 -1.92 18.04
N HIS A 70 -1.93 -2.16 18.51
CA HIS A 70 -2.96 -2.85 17.74
C HIS A 70 -3.32 -2.08 16.48
N ILE A 71 -3.34 -2.75 15.31
CA ILE A 71 -3.61 -2.13 14.03
C ILE A 71 -5.00 -2.54 13.55
N ILE A 72 -5.78 -1.57 13.10
CA ILE A 72 -7.08 -1.81 12.47
C ILE A 72 -6.96 -1.51 10.99
N PHE A 73 -7.05 -2.56 10.17
CA PHE A 73 -7.14 -2.42 8.73
C PHE A 73 -8.58 -2.25 8.30
N THR A 74 -8.88 -1.14 7.65
CA THR A 74 -10.19 -0.87 7.06
C THR A 74 -10.05 -0.84 5.54
N VAL A 75 -10.83 -1.67 4.84
CA VAL A 75 -10.76 -1.82 3.38
C VAL A 75 -12.16 -1.80 2.75
N ASP A 76 -12.21 -1.60 1.45
CA ASP A 76 -13.42 -1.79 0.65
C ASP A 76 -13.70 -3.29 0.35
N HIS A 77 -14.79 -3.55 -0.38
CA HIS A 77 -15.19 -4.91 -0.79
C HIS A 77 -14.50 -5.40 -2.07
N GLY A 78 -13.29 -4.93 -2.37
CA GLY A 78 -12.53 -5.40 -3.53
C GLY A 78 -12.26 -6.91 -3.46
N GLU A 79 -12.28 -7.59 -4.61
CA GLU A 79 -11.98 -9.04 -4.71
C GLU A 79 -10.55 -9.35 -4.23
N GLU A 80 -9.64 -8.41 -4.36
CA GLU A 80 -8.27 -8.44 -3.84
C GLU A 80 -8.19 -8.46 -2.31
N PHE A 81 -9.27 -8.08 -1.63
CA PHE A 81 -9.39 -8.11 -0.15
C PHE A 81 -10.42 -9.14 0.34
N GLY A 82 -10.71 -10.14 -0.51
CA GLY A 82 -11.64 -11.21 -0.21
C GLY A 82 -13.04 -11.02 -0.80
N GLY A 83 -13.39 -9.82 -1.27
CA GLY A 83 -14.66 -9.53 -1.90
C GLY A 83 -15.86 -9.95 -1.06
N LYS A 84 -16.72 -10.83 -1.61
CA LYS A 84 -17.86 -11.44 -0.94
C LYS A 84 -17.59 -12.85 -0.39
N SER A 85 -16.37 -13.36 -0.54
CA SER A 85 -16.02 -14.70 -0.06
C SER A 85 -15.82 -14.71 1.44
N TRP A 86 -16.81 -15.26 2.18
CA TRP A 86 -16.71 -15.36 3.63
C TRP A 86 -15.48 -16.17 4.08
N LEU A 87 -15.08 -17.19 3.31
CA LEU A 87 -13.92 -18.02 3.62
C LEU A 87 -12.62 -17.22 3.57
N LYS A 88 -12.38 -16.49 2.47
CA LYS A 88 -11.21 -15.62 2.32
C LYS A 88 -11.17 -14.55 3.42
N ILE A 89 -12.31 -13.93 3.71
CA ILE A 89 -12.42 -12.92 4.77
C ILE A 89 -12.12 -13.54 6.14
N PHE A 90 -12.62 -14.74 6.42
CA PHE A 90 -12.37 -15.45 7.67
C PHE A 90 -10.88 -15.79 7.82
N GLU A 91 -10.26 -16.35 6.79
CA GLU A 91 -8.83 -16.69 6.79
C GLU A 91 -7.95 -15.45 6.97
N LEU A 92 -8.27 -14.35 6.29
CA LEU A 92 -7.55 -13.09 6.44
C LEU A 92 -7.71 -12.50 7.85
N LYS A 93 -8.91 -12.51 8.40
CA LYS A 93 -9.16 -12.07 9.79
C LYS A 93 -8.38 -12.91 10.79
N LYS A 94 -8.39 -14.24 10.62
CA LYS A 94 -7.63 -15.15 11.46
C LYS A 94 -6.14 -14.85 11.40
N LEU A 95 -5.58 -14.78 10.18
CA LEU A 95 -4.17 -14.46 9.96
C LEU A 95 -3.79 -13.13 10.62
N LEU A 96 -4.52 -12.05 10.34
CA LEU A 96 -4.22 -10.72 10.84
C LEU A 96 -4.36 -10.65 12.38
N SER A 97 -5.29 -11.42 12.97
CA SER A 97 -5.45 -11.46 14.43
C SER A 97 -4.23 -12.04 15.15
N GLU A 98 -3.53 -13.01 14.52
CA GLU A 98 -2.28 -13.57 15.05
C GLU A 98 -1.15 -12.53 15.12
N PHE A 99 -1.22 -11.48 14.29
CA PHE A 99 -0.29 -10.34 14.30
C PHE A 99 -0.79 -9.14 15.13
N GLY A 100 -1.81 -9.32 15.95
CA GLY A 100 -2.38 -8.25 16.77
C GLY A 100 -3.11 -7.21 15.94
N CYS A 101 -3.80 -7.63 14.87
CA CYS A 101 -4.53 -6.74 13.99
C CYS A 101 -6.01 -7.11 13.88
N THR A 102 -6.84 -6.12 13.59
CA THR A 102 -8.26 -6.30 13.26
C THR A 102 -8.48 -5.94 11.79
N PHE A 103 -9.25 -6.76 11.08
CA PHE A 103 -9.65 -6.52 9.71
C PHE A 103 -11.14 -6.16 9.64
N ILE A 104 -11.45 -5.02 9.05
CA ILE A 104 -12.81 -4.50 8.88
C ILE A 104 -13.04 -4.19 7.40
N GLN A 105 -14.10 -4.73 6.82
CA GLN A 105 -14.59 -4.28 5.52
C GLN A 105 -15.63 -3.18 5.74
N ASN A 106 -15.48 -2.08 5.00
CA ASN A 106 -16.44 -0.99 4.99
C ASN A 106 -17.82 -1.46 4.55
N ARG A 107 -18.85 -0.71 4.89
CA ARG A 107 -20.19 -1.01 4.39
C ARG A 107 -20.25 -0.77 2.86
N PRO A 108 -20.90 -1.65 2.11
CA PRO A 108 -21.07 -1.46 0.67
C PRO A 108 -21.76 -0.13 0.36
N LYS A 109 -21.24 0.61 -0.65
CA LYS A 109 -21.79 1.90 -1.10
C LYS A 109 -21.69 3.06 -0.07
N HIS A 110 -20.75 2.98 0.86
CA HIS A 110 -20.46 4.04 1.83
C HIS A 110 -19.05 4.64 1.58
N PRO A 111 -18.84 5.43 0.50
CA PRO A 111 -17.54 6.02 0.18
C PRO A 111 -17.05 6.97 1.28
N GLU A 112 -17.95 7.55 2.06
CA GLU A 112 -17.63 8.40 3.20
C GLU A 112 -16.83 7.69 4.30
N GLU A 113 -16.75 6.36 4.28
CA GLU A 113 -15.94 5.59 5.23
C GLU A 113 -14.44 5.57 4.87
N ASN A 114 -14.07 5.99 3.63
CA ASN A 114 -12.67 6.04 3.17
C ASN A 114 -12.23 7.39 2.56
N PRO A 115 -12.61 8.54 3.12
CA PRO A 115 -12.39 9.85 2.50
C PRO A 115 -10.89 10.19 2.36
N HIS A 116 -10.05 9.59 3.21
CA HIS A 116 -8.60 9.83 3.21
C HIS A 116 -7.90 9.13 2.05
N ILE A 117 -8.31 7.92 1.73
CA ILE A 117 -7.79 7.16 0.58
C ILE A 117 -8.20 7.82 -0.73
N GLU A 118 -9.47 8.21 -0.88
CA GLU A 118 -9.97 8.86 -2.09
C GLU A 118 -9.26 10.21 -2.34
N ARG A 119 -9.11 11.02 -1.28
CA ARG A 119 -8.35 12.27 -1.38
C ARG A 119 -6.89 12.03 -1.71
N SER A 120 -6.28 10.99 -1.14
CA SER A 120 -4.91 10.59 -1.44
C SER A 120 -4.76 10.23 -2.92
N HIS A 121 -5.68 9.44 -3.47
CA HIS A 121 -5.66 9.06 -4.90
C HIS A 121 -5.81 10.26 -5.84
N ARG A 122 -6.66 11.24 -5.49
CA ARG A 122 -6.76 12.49 -6.26
C ARG A 122 -5.46 13.28 -6.20
N THR A 123 -4.83 13.37 -5.02
CA THR A 123 -3.52 14.01 -4.86
C THR A 123 -2.45 13.32 -5.74
N ASP A 124 -2.50 11.98 -5.84
CA ASP A 124 -1.59 11.23 -6.69
C ASP A 124 -1.80 11.53 -8.18
N ASP A 125 -3.06 11.71 -8.62
CA ASP A 125 -3.35 12.15 -9.97
C ASP A 125 -2.76 13.53 -10.25
N ASP A 126 -3.06 14.50 -9.38
CA ASP A 126 -2.70 15.91 -9.57
C ASP A 126 -1.18 16.15 -9.46
N GLU A 127 -0.49 15.46 -8.54
CA GLU A 127 0.90 15.75 -8.19
C GLU A 127 1.91 14.76 -8.79
N PHE A 128 1.48 13.57 -9.21
CA PHE A 128 2.38 12.53 -9.72
C PHE A 128 1.99 12.05 -11.12
N TYR A 129 0.80 11.44 -11.31
CA TYR A 129 0.48 10.80 -12.57
C TYR A 129 0.31 11.79 -13.71
N ILE A 130 -0.58 12.76 -13.59
CA ILE A 130 -0.88 13.71 -14.67
C ILE A 130 0.39 14.46 -15.10
N PRO A 131 1.20 15.03 -14.20
CA PRO A 131 2.36 15.83 -14.62
C PRO A 131 3.58 15.00 -15.05
N ARG A 132 3.69 13.72 -14.66
CA ARG A 132 4.95 12.98 -14.81
C ARG A 132 4.88 11.73 -15.68
N ILE A 133 3.71 11.12 -15.84
CA ILE A 133 3.61 9.78 -16.43
C ILE A 133 4.19 9.70 -17.85
N LEU A 134 4.07 10.76 -18.66
CA LEU A 134 4.62 10.81 -20.03
C LEU A 134 6.15 10.88 -20.08
N SER A 135 6.81 11.26 -19.00
CA SER A 135 8.28 11.31 -18.94
C SER A 135 8.92 10.02 -18.42
N ILE A 136 8.11 9.05 -18.01
CA ILE A 136 8.57 7.80 -17.40
C ILE A 136 8.51 6.68 -18.45
N ASN A 137 9.67 6.18 -18.89
CA ASN A 137 9.78 5.28 -20.04
C ASN A 137 10.11 3.83 -19.68
N SER A 138 10.20 3.51 -18.38
CA SER A 138 10.45 2.13 -17.93
C SER A 138 9.91 1.89 -16.52
N PRO A 139 9.64 0.63 -16.14
CA PRO A 139 9.27 0.29 -14.77
C PRO A 139 10.32 0.73 -13.73
N LYS A 140 11.60 0.68 -14.07
CA LYS A 140 12.70 1.12 -13.19
C LYS A 140 12.60 2.62 -12.90
N GLU A 141 12.41 3.44 -13.94
CA GLU A 141 12.21 4.88 -13.78
C GLU A 141 10.93 5.16 -12.99
N PHE A 142 9.86 4.42 -13.27
CA PHE A 142 8.60 4.55 -12.53
C PHE A 142 8.82 4.35 -11.02
N PHE A 143 9.53 3.30 -10.62
CA PHE A 143 9.80 3.04 -9.21
C PHE A 143 10.68 4.11 -8.57
N PHE A 144 11.66 4.62 -9.29
CA PHE A 144 12.50 5.71 -8.81
C PHE A 144 11.67 6.98 -8.57
N GLU A 145 10.83 7.35 -9.53
CA GLU A 145 9.95 8.52 -9.39
C GLU A 145 8.88 8.31 -8.30
N ALA A 146 8.31 7.11 -8.20
CA ALA A 146 7.36 6.76 -7.15
C ALA A 146 7.99 6.79 -5.76
N MET A 147 9.25 6.37 -5.61
CA MET A 147 10.01 6.47 -4.36
C MET A 147 10.23 7.93 -3.95
N ASN A 148 10.66 8.76 -4.90
CA ASN A 148 10.86 10.19 -4.66
C ASN A 148 9.54 10.87 -4.27
N TYR A 149 8.45 10.53 -4.96
CA TYR A 149 7.14 11.06 -4.68
C TYR A 149 6.59 10.61 -3.31
N LEU A 150 6.76 9.34 -2.95
CA LEU A 150 6.36 8.83 -1.64
C LEU A 150 7.13 9.51 -0.51
N TYR A 151 8.44 9.67 -0.67
CA TYR A 151 9.27 10.41 0.28
C TYR A 151 8.81 11.88 0.38
N TYR A 152 8.60 12.55 -0.75
CA TYR A 152 8.07 13.92 -0.76
C TYR A 152 6.75 14.01 -0.02
N TYR A 153 5.80 13.11 -0.30
CA TYR A 153 4.49 13.11 0.35
C TYR A 153 4.60 12.92 1.87
N ASN A 154 5.38 11.95 2.32
CA ASN A 154 5.48 11.61 3.73
C ASN A 154 6.33 12.59 4.54
N VAL A 155 7.39 13.15 3.95
CA VAL A 155 8.42 13.88 4.70
C VAL A 155 8.43 15.38 4.43
N VAL A 156 8.11 15.78 3.19
CA VAL A 156 8.26 17.18 2.76
C VAL A 156 6.92 17.89 2.64
N ARG A 157 5.94 17.23 2.00
CA ARG A 157 4.63 17.80 1.71
C ARG A 157 3.89 18.16 2.99
N ARG A 158 3.45 19.41 3.07
CA ARG A 158 2.69 19.93 4.22
C ARG A 158 1.20 19.73 4.02
N HIS A 159 0.52 19.22 5.05
CA HIS A 159 -0.92 18.96 5.03
C HIS A 159 -1.67 19.94 5.92
N SER A 160 -2.68 20.62 5.37
CA SER A 160 -3.49 21.57 6.13
C SER A 160 -4.20 20.90 7.32
N SER A 161 -4.68 19.68 7.15
CA SER A 161 -5.34 18.90 8.22
C SER A 161 -4.39 18.45 9.34
N LEU A 162 -3.08 18.58 9.16
CA LEU A 162 -2.06 18.27 10.16
C LEU A 162 -1.39 19.56 10.72
N GLY A 163 -2.07 20.70 10.68
CA GLY A 163 -1.50 21.96 11.12
C GLY A 163 -0.28 22.39 10.30
N ARG A 164 -0.29 22.13 8.98
CA ARG A 164 0.82 22.39 8.05
C ARG A 164 2.10 21.59 8.35
N GLN A 165 1.99 20.46 9.03
CA GLN A 165 3.08 19.49 9.19
C GLN A 165 3.09 18.46 8.05
N SER A 166 4.23 17.82 7.83
CA SER A 166 4.28 16.63 7.00
C SER A 166 3.74 15.42 7.78
N PRO A 167 3.26 14.39 7.09
CA PRO A 167 2.83 13.14 7.72
C PRO A 167 3.85 12.56 8.69
N PHE A 168 5.12 12.50 8.30
CA PHE A 168 6.19 11.99 9.15
C PHE A 168 6.42 12.89 10.39
N ALA A 169 6.44 14.21 10.22
CA ALA A 169 6.64 15.11 11.35
C ALA A 169 5.49 15.01 12.37
N HIS A 170 4.26 14.77 11.90
CA HIS A 170 3.12 14.50 12.77
C HIS A 170 3.24 13.14 13.46
N LEU A 171 3.59 12.10 12.72
CA LEU A 171 3.80 10.74 13.24
C LEU A 171 4.87 10.71 14.34
N ALA A 172 6.02 11.34 14.11
CA ALA A 172 7.12 11.41 15.08
C ALA A 172 6.74 12.09 16.40
N LYS A 173 5.78 13.03 16.37
CA LYS A 173 5.26 13.67 17.58
C LYS A 173 4.29 12.78 18.36
N THR A 174 3.46 12.01 17.65
CA THR A 174 2.41 11.19 18.25
C THR A 174 2.91 9.82 18.67
N ALA A 175 4.03 9.38 18.10
CA ALA A 175 4.66 8.09 18.37
C ALA A 175 6.20 8.28 18.44
N PRO A 176 6.71 8.89 19.52
CA PRO A 176 8.13 9.27 19.62
C PRO A 176 9.09 8.07 19.72
N ASP A 177 8.57 6.89 20.06
CA ASP A 177 9.37 5.65 20.18
C ASP A 177 9.57 4.91 18.84
N LEU A 178 9.00 5.43 17.75
CA LEU A 178 9.18 4.84 16.43
C LEU A 178 10.59 5.08 15.90
N ASP A 179 11.13 4.05 15.21
CA ASP A 179 12.38 4.21 14.46
C ASP A 179 12.19 5.25 13.34
N ASP A 180 12.99 6.29 13.38
CA ASP A 180 13.02 7.36 12.37
C ASP A 180 13.19 6.85 10.93
N LYS A 181 13.76 5.67 10.74
CA LYS A 181 13.94 5.01 9.43
C LYS A 181 12.63 4.63 8.76
N ILE A 182 11.51 4.59 9.49
CA ILE A 182 10.18 4.35 8.92
C ILE A 182 9.88 5.31 7.76
N ARG A 183 10.45 6.54 7.78
CA ARG A 183 10.28 7.55 6.72
C ARG A 183 10.86 7.17 5.37
N PHE A 184 11.78 6.20 5.33
CA PHE A 184 12.44 5.73 4.11
C PHE A 184 11.70 4.54 3.47
N VAL A 185 10.42 4.39 3.77
CA VAL A 185 9.61 3.31 3.21
C VAL A 185 9.67 3.32 1.67
N PRO A 186 10.17 2.26 1.02
CA PRO A 186 10.17 2.17 -0.43
C PRO A 186 8.79 1.73 -0.92
N PRO A 187 8.35 2.17 -2.10
CA PRO A 187 7.29 1.46 -2.80
C PRO A 187 7.80 0.08 -3.22
N ILE A 188 6.91 -0.92 -3.28
CA ILE A 188 7.25 -2.27 -3.70
C ILE A 188 6.44 -2.70 -4.92
N PHE A 189 6.92 -3.73 -5.62
CA PHE A 189 6.21 -4.35 -6.74
C PHE A 189 5.67 -5.72 -6.32
N LEU A 190 4.34 -5.79 -6.14
CA LEU A 190 3.71 -6.95 -5.52
C LEU A 190 3.80 -8.22 -6.35
N ASP A 191 3.70 -8.12 -7.69
CA ASP A 191 3.74 -9.31 -8.56
C ASP A 191 5.08 -10.05 -8.41
N TYR A 192 6.20 -9.33 -8.29
CA TYR A 192 7.50 -9.99 -8.08
C TYR A 192 7.61 -10.61 -6.69
N LEU A 193 7.11 -9.92 -5.67
CA LEU A 193 7.11 -10.46 -4.32
C LEU A 193 6.14 -11.64 -4.20
N ALA A 194 4.98 -11.55 -4.82
CA ALA A 194 3.99 -12.62 -4.84
C ALA A 194 4.49 -13.88 -5.58
N VAL A 195 5.27 -13.73 -6.67
CA VAL A 195 5.90 -14.87 -7.36
C VAL A 195 6.94 -15.55 -6.48
N GLN A 196 7.77 -14.79 -5.78
CA GLN A 196 8.72 -15.35 -4.81
C GLN A 196 8.04 -16.07 -3.64
N LEU A 197 6.85 -15.62 -3.26
CA LEU A 197 6.00 -16.25 -2.27
C LEU A 197 5.09 -17.35 -2.87
N GLY A 198 4.85 -17.34 -4.17
CA GLY A 198 3.77 -18.06 -4.86
C GLY A 198 4.06 -19.51 -5.27
N ASP A 199 5.28 -20.00 -5.09
CA ASP A 199 5.55 -21.46 -5.08
C ASP A 199 4.88 -22.16 -3.86
N TRP A 200 4.07 -21.41 -3.18
CA TRP A 200 3.30 -21.78 -2.00
C TRP A 200 1.95 -22.41 -2.37
N SER A 201 1.97 -23.37 -3.24
CA SER A 201 0.79 -24.21 -3.56
C SER A 201 0.33 -25.12 -2.40
N GLY A 202 0.88 -24.91 -1.20
CA GLY A 202 0.51 -25.67 -0.02
C GLY A 202 0.22 -24.78 1.18
N TYR A 203 -1.04 -24.66 1.53
CA TYR A 203 -1.55 -23.99 2.75
C TYR A 203 -0.86 -24.42 4.06
N HIS A 204 -0.05 -25.49 4.04
CA HIS A 204 0.66 -26.03 5.19
C HIS A 204 1.98 -25.31 5.52
N LEU A 205 2.47 -24.43 4.63
CA LEU A 205 3.75 -23.75 4.82
C LEU A 205 3.64 -22.44 5.62
N LEU A 206 2.46 -21.82 5.67
CA LEU A 206 2.27 -20.58 6.45
C LEU A 206 2.54 -20.78 7.95
N ALA A 207 2.22 -21.93 8.51
CA ALA A 207 2.44 -22.24 9.92
C ALA A 207 3.92 -22.51 10.28
N SER A 208 4.70 -23.08 9.34
CA SER A 208 6.13 -23.41 9.58
C SER A 208 7.08 -22.24 9.29
N TYR A 209 6.64 -21.25 8.50
CA TYR A 209 7.45 -20.08 8.13
C TYR A 209 7.46 -18.95 9.16
N HIS A 210 6.62 -19.04 10.18
CA HIS A 210 6.52 -18.03 11.24
C HIS A 210 7.87 -17.72 11.93
N GLN A 211 8.81 -18.67 11.91
CA GLN A 211 10.14 -18.48 12.50
C GLN A 211 11.23 -18.09 11.49
N ASN A 212 11.10 -18.45 10.21
CA ASN A 212 12.15 -18.27 9.23
C ASN A 212 12.00 -17.02 8.34
N PHE A 213 10.77 -16.53 8.14
CA PHE A 213 10.53 -15.39 7.25
C PHE A 213 11.10 -14.08 7.80
N ILE A 214 10.99 -13.87 9.10
CA ILE A 214 11.55 -12.68 9.76
C ILE A 214 13.08 -12.68 9.68
N THR A 215 13.71 -13.86 9.69
CA THR A 215 15.18 -13.98 9.66
C THR A 215 15.77 -13.82 8.25
N GLN A 216 15.04 -14.15 7.19
CA GLN A 216 15.57 -14.11 5.81
C GLN A 216 15.31 -12.79 5.06
N VAL A 217 14.34 -11.98 5.48
CA VAL A 217 14.04 -10.68 4.84
C VAL A 217 14.85 -9.55 5.48
N PHE A 218 15.45 -9.76 6.66
CA PHE A 218 16.17 -8.75 7.43
C PHE A 218 17.64 -9.10 7.74
N CYS A 219 18.22 -10.13 7.09
CA CYS A 219 19.66 -10.42 7.13
C CYS A 219 20.35 -9.91 5.86
#